data_a608563c43101529718b0ec3d690c266
#
_entry.id   a608563c43101529718b0ec3d690c266
#
_cell.length_a   1.000
_cell.length_b   1.000
_cell.length_c   1.000
_cell.angle_alpha   90.00
_cell.angle_beta   90.00
_cell.angle_gamma   90.00
#
_symmetry.space_group_name_H-M   'P 1'
#
loop_
_entity.id
_entity.type
_entity.pdbx_description
1 polymer ?
#
loop_
_entity_poly.entity_id
_entity_poly.type
_entity_poly.pdbx_seq_one_letter_code
_entity_poly.pdbx_strand_id
1 'polypeptide(L)'
;QPYFNKMYETVSGMLAKSGTVRYPGKREKNPDEPCKKGVIVISSNRGLAGGYNSNVAKLITGQEDWKTEDVVVYAIGNKGREILERKGYTVKESYPEVIEEPAYAEAMLLSQKLLTSFAAGEIGEIYLAYTHFKNTVSHEPKLLKLLPVEYDAEAGASTEGADALMNFEPEDVEALDMIIPKYISSLIYGALMEAAASENGARMQAMDSATSNARSEERRVGKE
;
A
#
# COMPACT_ATOMS: atom_id res chain seq x y z
N GLN A 1 -14.41 -4.42 -4.43
CA GLN A 1 -13.35 -5.46 -4.52
C GLN A 1 -13.11 -5.97 -5.96
N PRO A 2 -14.11 -6.39 -6.77
CA PRO A 2 -13.83 -6.88 -8.13
C PRO A 2 -13.26 -5.79 -9.06
N TYR A 3 -13.61 -4.53 -8.84
CA TYR A 3 -13.12 -3.41 -9.65
C TYR A 3 -11.63 -3.14 -9.43
N PHE A 4 -11.17 -3.17 -8.18
CA PHE A 4 -9.77 -2.94 -7.81
C PHE A 4 -8.85 -4.02 -8.42
N ASN A 5 -9.20 -5.29 -8.23
CA ASN A 5 -8.42 -6.39 -8.78
C ASN A 5 -8.41 -6.38 -10.31
N LYS A 6 -9.56 -6.13 -10.92
CA LYS A 6 -9.68 -6.07 -12.38
C LYS A 6 -8.91 -4.89 -12.97
N MET A 7 -8.90 -3.74 -12.31
CA MET A 7 -8.10 -2.59 -12.73
C MET A 7 -6.60 -2.88 -12.60
N TYR A 8 -6.17 -3.50 -11.50
CA TYR A 8 -4.79 -3.93 -11.30
C TYR A 8 -4.35 -4.92 -12.38
N GLU A 9 -5.14 -5.96 -12.64
CA GLU A 9 -4.87 -6.95 -13.69
C GLU A 9 -4.81 -6.32 -15.09
N THR A 10 -5.76 -5.43 -15.41
CA THR A 10 -5.83 -4.76 -16.71
C THR A 10 -4.61 -3.87 -16.93
N VAL A 11 -4.28 -3.01 -15.98
CA VAL A 11 -3.14 -2.08 -16.11
C VAL A 11 -1.81 -2.84 -16.08
N SER A 12 -1.67 -3.85 -15.23
CA SER A 12 -0.49 -4.72 -15.20
C SER A 12 -0.32 -5.45 -16.52
N GLY A 13 -1.41 -5.97 -17.12
CA GLY A 13 -1.39 -6.60 -18.43
C GLY A 13 -1.02 -5.66 -19.58
N MET A 14 -1.51 -4.40 -19.54
CA MET A 14 -1.13 -3.38 -20.50
C MET A 14 0.35 -3.02 -20.41
N LEU A 15 0.85 -2.82 -19.19
CA LEU A 15 2.24 -2.48 -18.93
C LEU A 15 3.21 -3.62 -19.29
N ALA A 16 2.81 -4.87 -19.08
CA ALA A 16 3.59 -6.05 -19.50
C ALA A 16 3.71 -6.19 -21.01
N LYS A 17 2.64 -5.89 -21.75
CA LYS A 17 2.63 -5.95 -23.23
C LYS A 17 3.44 -4.82 -23.88
N SER A 18 3.53 -3.65 -23.24
CA SER A 18 4.29 -2.50 -23.76
C SER A 18 5.81 -2.63 -23.61
N GLY A 19 6.30 -3.70 -22.98
CA GLY A 19 7.73 -3.98 -22.78
C GLY A 19 8.45 -2.81 -22.11
N THR A 20 8.89 -2.96 -20.88
CA THR A 20 9.65 -1.97 -20.10
C THR A 20 9.12 -0.54 -20.22
N VAL A 21 8.04 -0.23 -19.53
CA VAL A 21 7.61 1.17 -19.40
C VAL A 21 8.68 1.91 -18.61
N ARG A 22 9.57 2.58 -19.35
CA ARG A 22 10.38 3.65 -18.78
C ARG A 22 9.42 4.79 -18.49
N TYR A 23 9.13 5.02 -17.23
CA TYR A 23 8.38 6.22 -16.84
C TYR A 23 9.12 7.44 -17.42
N PRO A 24 8.49 8.24 -18.29
CA PRO A 24 9.15 9.38 -18.94
C PRO A 24 9.67 10.33 -17.86
N GLY A 25 10.90 10.73 -17.99
CA GLY A 25 11.59 11.59 -17.05
C GLY A 25 12.42 10.87 -15.96
N LYS A 26 12.41 9.54 -15.89
CA LYS A 26 13.32 8.82 -15.00
C LYS A 26 14.76 9.08 -15.46
N ARG A 27 15.54 9.78 -14.62
CA ARG A 27 16.99 9.93 -14.86
C ARG A 27 17.62 8.54 -14.92
N GLU A 28 18.46 8.29 -15.91
CA GLU A 28 19.30 7.10 -15.93
C GLU A 28 20.21 7.17 -14.70
N LYS A 29 19.92 6.32 -13.72
CA LYS A 29 20.76 6.15 -12.55
C LYS A 29 22.00 5.35 -12.91
N ASN A 30 23.13 5.71 -12.30
CA ASN A 30 24.29 4.82 -12.23
C ASN A 30 23.85 3.47 -11.64
N PRO A 31 24.22 2.35 -12.27
CA PRO A 31 23.86 1.01 -11.77
C PRO A 31 24.39 0.72 -10.36
N ASP A 32 25.35 1.49 -9.87
CA ASP A 32 26.01 1.33 -8.57
C ASP A 32 25.35 2.14 -7.44
N GLU A 33 24.34 3.00 -7.71
CA GLU A 33 23.64 3.71 -6.65
C GLU A 33 22.49 2.88 -6.08
N PRO A 34 22.45 2.69 -4.73
CA PRO A 34 21.38 1.94 -4.10
C PRO A 34 20.02 2.57 -4.40
N CYS A 35 19.10 1.76 -4.90
CA CYS A 35 17.77 2.18 -5.27
C CYS A 35 16.93 2.31 -3.99
N LYS A 36 16.58 3.54 -3.61
CA LYS A 36 15.67 3.76 -2.46
C LYS A 36 14.26 3.32 -2.78
N LYS A 37 13.61 2.73 -1.79
CA LYS A 37 12.23 2.27 -1.85
C LYS A 37 11.33 3.29 -1.15
N GLY A 38 10.38 3.87 -1.88
CA GLY A 38 9.32 4.68 -1.30
C GLY A 38 8.17 3.79 -0.84
N VAL A 39 7.83 3.81 0.43
CA VAL A 39 6.78 2.96 0.99
C VAL A 39 5.69 3.81 1.61
N ILE A 40 4.47 3.71 1.06
CA ILE A 40 3.27 4.27 1.67
C ILE A 40 2.81 3.28 2.75
N VAL A 41 2.69 3.74 3.97
CA VAL A 41 2.27 2.93 5.12
C VAL A 41 0.95 3.45 5.64
N ILE A 42 -0.11 2.66 5.51
CA ILE A 42 -1.44 3.01 6.00
C ILE A 42 -1.67 2.35 7.35
N SER A 43 -1.74 3.14 8.39
CA SER A 43 -1.99 2.73 9.78
C SER A 43 -3.05 3.62 10.43
N SER A 44 -3.38 3.37 11.69
CA SER A 44 -4.32 4.20 12.43
C SER A 44 -3.64 5.35 13.18
N ASN A 45 -4.43 6.36 13.56
CA ASN A 45 -4.00 7.41 14.48
C ASN A 45 -4.06 6.98 15.94
N ARG A 46 -4.92 6.02 16.26
CA ARG A 46 -5.23 5.60 17.64
C ARG A 46 -4.78 4.16 17.88
N GLY A 47 -4.54 3.84 19.15
CA GLY A 47 -4.29 2.48 19.59
C GLY A 47 -5.59 1.66 19.77
N LEU A 48 -5.49 0.62 20.58
CA LEU A 48 -6.60 -0.29 20.93
C LEU A 48 -7.24 -1.02 19.74
N ALA A 49 -6.46 -1.25 18.69
CA ALA A 49 -6.87 -2.00 17.51
C ALA A 49 -6.13 -3.35 17.40
N GLY A 50 -5.79 -3.97 18.52
CA GLY A 50 -5.05 -5.23 18.55
C GLY A 50 -3.72 -5.15 17.82
N GLY A 51 -3.44 -6.12 16.97
CA GLY A 51 -2.21 -6.18 16.16
C GLY A 51 -2.21 -5.34 14.88
N TYR A 52 -3.28 -4.59 14.58
CA TYR A 52 -3.46 -3.87 13.32
C TYR A 52 -2.22 -3.06 12.89
N ASN A 53 -1.80 -2.12 13.73
CA ASN A 53 -0.67 -1.23 13.41
C ASN A 53 0.67 -1.96 13.36
N SER A 54 0.90 -2.88 14.30
CA SER A 54 2.15 -3.63 14.36
C SER A 54 2.30 -4.60 13.18
N ASN A 55 1.21 -5.17 12.69
CA ASN A 55 1.23 -6.09 11.56
C ASN A 55 1.56 -5.38 10.25
N VAL A 56 1.03 -4.18 10.02
CA VAL A 56 1.42 -3.36 8.86
C VAL A 56 2.90 -2.97 8.93
N ALA A 57 3.38 -2.54 10.08
CA ALA A 57 4.81 -2.22 10.25
C ALA A 57 5.72 -3.43 10.03
N LYS A 58 5.28 -4.65 10.41
CA LYS A 58 6.02 -5.90 10.17
C LYS A 58 6.18 -6.23 8.69
N LEU A 59 5.29 -5.78 7.82
CA LEU A 59 5.45 -5.96 6.37
C LEU A 59 6.75 -5.34 5.85
N ILE A 60 7.19 -4.25 6.45
CA ILE A 60 8.41 -3.55 6.07
C ILE A 60 9.60 -4.10 6.86
N THR A 61 9.46 -4.20 8.17
CA THR A 61 10.56 -4.63 9.05
C THR A 61 10.90 -6.11 8.97
N GLY A 62 10.06 -6.91 8.34
CA GLY A 62 10.26 -8.34 8.07
C GLY A 62 10.89 -8.64 6.72
N GLN A 63 11.18 -7.62 5.90
CA GLN A 63 11.88 -7.81 4.63
C GLN A 63 13.39 -7.92 4.91
N GLU A 64 13.95 -9.11 4.73
CA GLU A 64 15.37 -9.38 5.03
C GLU A 64 16.33 -8.58 4.17
N ASP A 65 15.95 -8.30 2.92
CA ASP A 65 16.75 -7.57 1.93
C ASP A 65 16.61 -6.05 2.02
N TRP A 66 15.75 -5.53 2.91
CA TRP A 66 15.51 -4.09 3.03
C TRP A 66 16.32 -3.48 4.18
N LYS A 67 17.33 -2.71 3.83
CA LYS A 67 18.03 -1.90 4.83
C LYS A 67 17.22 -0.67 5.19
N THR A 68 17.27 -0.24 6.45
CA THR A 68 16.54 0.94 6.93
C THR A 68 16.91 2.22 6.18
N GLU A 69 18.16 2.35 5.73
CA GLU A 69 18.69 3.46 4.96
C GLU A 69 18.16 3.54 3.52
N ASP A 70 17.71 2.40 2.96
CA ASP A 70 17.20 2.29 1.60
C ASP A 70 15.68 2.49 1.52
N VAL A 71 15.01 2.64 2.67
CA VAL A 71 13.55 2.79 2.76
C VAL A 71 13.18 4.20 3.18
N VAL A 72 12.31 4.82 2.39
CA VAL A 72 11.71 6.13 2.67
C VAL A 72 10.23 5.95 2.89
N VAL A 73 9.76 6.29 4.09
CA VAL A 73 8.37 6.07 4.51
C VAL A 73 7.53 7.33 4.29
N TYR A 74 6.35 7.13 3.70
CA TYR A 74 5.27 8.09 3.61
C TYR A 74 4.13 7.57 4.49
N ALA A 75 4.01 8.10 5.69
CA ALA A 75 3.12 7.56 6.71
C ALA A 75 1.71 8.17 6.64
N ILE A 76 0.70 7.33 6.53
CA ILE A 76 -0.69 7.68 6.73
C ILE A 76 -1.10 7.06 8.07
N GLY A 77 -1.46 7.93 9.04
CA GLY A 77 -1.69 7.54 10.42
C GLY A 77 -0.44 7.54 11.31
N ASN A 78 -0.63 7.91 12.56
CA ASN A 78 0.46 8.17 13.50
C ASN A 78 1.12 6.89 14.04
N LYS A 79 0.34 5.81 14.24
CA LYS A 79 0.86 4.62 14.93
C LYS A 79 1.90 3.84 14.14
N GLY A 80 1.70 3.71 12.83
CA GLY A 80 2.71 3.10 11.95
C GLY A 80 3.98 3.94 11.88
N ARG A 81 3.83 5.28 11.79
CA ARG A 81 4.95 6.21 11.85
C ARG A 81 5.78 6.01 13.10
N GLU A 82 5.16 6.11 14.28
CA GLU A 82 5.82 5.95 15.58
C GLU A 82 6.59 4.63 15.72
N ILE A 83 6.03 3.53 15.17
CA ILE A 83 6.67 2.22 15.19
C ILE A 83 7.91 2.20 14.29
N LEU A 84 7.80 2.74 13.09
CA LEU A 84 8.88 2.71 12.11
C LEU A 84 10.02 3.67 12.47
N GLU A 85 9.72 4.87 12.97
CA GLU A 85 10.70 5.82 13.48
C GLU A 85 11.53 5.22 14.60
N ARG A 86 10.88 4.53 15.58
CA ARG A 86 11.58 3.82 16.66
C ARG A 86 12.48 2.69 16.18
N LYS A 87 12.22 2.15 14.99
CA LYS A 87 13.05 1.11 14.36
C LYS A 87 14.11 1.68 13.41
N GLY A 88 14.25 3.01 13.36
CA GLY A 88 15.31 3.69 12.61
C GLY A 88 14.96 3.97 11.14
N TYR A 89 13.71 3.78 10.71
CA TYR A 89 13.29 4.12 9.36
C TYR A 89 13.10 5.63 9.20
N THR A 90 13.46 6.16 8.04
CA THR A 90 13.26 7.58 7.70
C THR A 90 11.83 7.81 7.24
N VAL A 91 11.07 8.61 8.00
CA VAL A 91 9.75 9.09 7.59
C VAL A 91 9.91 10.44 6.91
N LYS A 92 9.68 10.49 5.61
CA LYS A 92 9.82 11.72 4.80
C LYS A 92 8.62 12.64 4.99
N GLU A 93 7.41 12.08 4.98
CA GLU A 93 6.16 12.82 5.13
C GLU A 93 5.14 12.02 5.95
N SER A 94 4.22 12.73 6.61
CA SER A 94 3.17 12.15 7.45
C SER A 94 1.83 12.84 7.20
N TYR A 95 0.77 12.03 7.06
CA TYR A 95 -0.59 12.46 6.69
C TYR A 95 -1.63 11.85 7.65
N PRO A 96 -1.68 12.30 8.91
CA PRO A 96 -2.58 11.70 9.89
C PRO A 96 -4.07 11.95 9.58
N GLU A 97 -4.41 13.06 8.94
CA GLU A 97 -5.81 13.42 8.65
C GLU A 97 -6.43 12.51 7.57
N VAL A 98 -5.62 12.00 6.65
CA VAL A 98 -6.09 11.23 5.48
C VAL A 98 -6.79 9.93 5.87
N ILE A 99 -6.42 9.29 6.99
CA ILE A 99 -7.07 8.06 7.43
C ILE A 99 -8.42 8.32 8.14
N GLU A 100 -8.60 9.51 8.71
CA GLU A 100 -9.85 9.87 9.39
C GLU A 100 -10.96 10.19 8.38
N GLU A 101 -10.62 10.84 7.29
CA GLU A 101 -11.54 11.18 6.19
C GLU A 101 -10.89 10.86 4.83
N PRO A 102 -10.89 9.59 4.42
CA PRO A 102 -10.28 9.19 3.15
C PRO A 102 -10.92 9.88 1.96
N ALA A 103 -10.14 10.67 1.23
CA ALA A 103 -10.57 11.39 0.04
C ALA A 103 -9.69 11.02 -1.17
N TYR A 104 -10.31 10.92 -2.34
CA TYR A 104 -9.56 10.64 -3.58
C TYR A 104 -8.57 11.75 -3.92
N ALA A 105 -8.90 13.00 -3.61
CA ALA A 105 -8.01 14.14 -3.81
C ALA A 105 -6.68 14.00 -3.05
N GLU A 106 -6.71 13.53 -1.81
CA GLU A 106 -5.52 13.28 -1.00
C GLU A 106 -4.67 12.13 -1.58
N ALA A 107 -5.32 11.05 -2.01
CA ALA A 107 -4.64 9.95 -2.70
C ALA A 107 -3.96 10.42 -3.98
N MET A 108 -4.59 11.31 -4.73
CA MET A 108 -4.03 11.90 -5.95
C MET A 108 -2.81 12.79 -5.65
N LEU A 109 -2.88 13.65 -4.62
CA LEU A 109 -1.76 14.49 -4.22
C LEU A 109 -0.55 13.66 -3.76
N LEU A 110 -0.80 12.62 -2.97
CA LEU A 110 0.25 11.71 -2.53
C LEU A 110 0.87 10.95 -3.71
N SER A 111 0.04 10.48 -4.64
CA SER A 111 0.48 9.83 -5.88
C SER A 111 1.40 10.75 -6.70
N GLN A 112 1.01 12.00 -6.91
CA GLN A 112 1.81 12.98 -7.65
C GLN A 112 3.18 13.22 -7.00
N LYS A 113 3.24 13.36 -5.68
CA LYS A 113 4.50 13.54 -4.94
C LYS A 113 5.43 12.34 -5.11
N LEU A 114 4.90 11.12 -4.96
CA LEU A 114 5.66 9.89 -5.13
C LEU A 114 6.18 9.74 -6.56
N LEU A 115 5.34 10.01 -7.55
CA LEU A 115 5.72 9.94 -8.96
C LEU A 115 6.77 10.99 -9.31
N THR A 116 6.70 12.19 -8.71
CA THR A 116 7.73 13.23 -8.86
C THR A 116 9.08 12.78 -8.28
N SER A 117 9.10 12.20 -7.08
CA SER A 117 10.31 11.65 -6.47
C SER A 117 10.85 10.45 -7.25
N PHE A 118 9.97 9.64 -7.84
CA PHE A 118 10.34 8.52 -8.70
C PHE A 118 10.97 9.01 -10.02
N ALA A 119 10.37 9.99 -10.69
CA ALA A 119 10.88 10.59 -11.90
C ALA A 119 12.23 11.30 -11.67
N ALA A 120 12.41 11.96 -10.52
CA ALA A 120 13.67 12.59 -10.12
C ALA A 120 14.77 11.56 -9.78
N GLY A 121 14.44 10.27 -9.67
CA GLY A 121 15.38 9.22 -9.29
C GLY A 121 15.72 9.19 -7.80
N GLU A 122 15.00 9.91 -6.94
CA GLU A 122 15.17 9.87 -5.49
C GLU A 122 14.74 8.50 -4.93
N ILE A 123 13.68 7.92 -5.50
CA ILE A 123 13.18 6.57 -5.24
C ILE A 123 13.10 5.80 -6.54
N GLY A 124 13.39 4.52 -6.53
CA GLY A 124 13.36 3.68 -7.72
C GLY A 124 12.29 2.62 -7.70
N GLU A 125 11.66 2.42 -6.53
CA GLU A 125 10.54 1.51 -6.34
C GLU A 125 9.50 2.18 -5.44
N ILE A 126 8.23 1.90 -5.68
CA ILE A 126 7.11 2.38 -4.85
C ILE A 126 6.30 1.19 -4.36
N TYR A 127 6.10 1.14 -3.05
CA TYR A 127 5.32 0.11 -2.37
C TYR A 127 4.17 0.72 -1.58
N LEU A 128 3.12 -0.08 -1.37
CA LEU A 128 1.96 0.25 -0.56
C LEU A 128 1.74 -0.83 0.48
N ALA A 129 1.92 -0.48 1.76
CA ALA A 129 1.67 -1.34 2.91
C ALA A 129 0.35 -0.94 3.58
N TYR A 130 -0.61 -1.84 3.60
CA TYR A 130 -1.96 -1.60 4.14
C TYR A 130 -2.58 -2.89 4.66
N THR A 131 -3.75 -2.79 5.29
CA THR A 131 -4.52 -3.95 5.71
C THR A 131 -5.73 -4.14 4.80
N HIS A 132 -5.74 -5.27 4.09
CA HIS A 132 -6.86 -5.69 3.25
C HIS A 132 -8.04 -6.16 4.10
N PHE A 133 -9.23 -5.66 3.81
CA PHE A 133 -10.45 -6.01 4.49
C PHE A 133 -11.12 -7.22 3.82
N LYS A 134 -11.08 -8.38 4.47
CA LYS A 134 -11.84 -9.56 4.03
C LYS A 134 -13.27 -9.56 4.60
N ASN A 135 -13.38 -9.37 5.89
CA ASN A 135 -14.63 -9.23 6.64
C ASN A 135 -14.34 -8.62 8.01
N THR A 136 -15.36 -8.39 8.84
CA THR A 136 -15.22 -7.76 10.15
C THR A 136 -14.34 -8.53 11.14
N VAL A 137 -14.08 -9.80 10.89
CA VAL A 137 -13.28 -10.69 11.76
C VAL A 137 -11.88 -10.94 11.18
N SER A 138 -11.73 -10.89 9.86
CA SER A 138 -10.50 -11.25 9.17
C SER A 138 -9.92 -10.07 8.40
N HIS A 139 -8.73 -9.67 8.77
CA HIS A 139 -7.95 -8.58 8.18
C HIS A 139 -6.58 -9.10 7.80
N GLU A 140 -6.12 -8.80 6.61
CA GLU A 140 -4.84 -9.31 6.08
C GLU A 140 -3.92 -8.15 5.72
N PRO A 141 -2.78 -8.00 6.42
CA PRO A 141 -1.78 -7.02 6.04
C PRO A 141 -1.16 -7.41 4.69
N LYS A 142 -1.07 -6.45 3.77
CA LYS A 142 -0.54 -6.64 2.42
C LYS A 142 0.49 -5.58 2.06
N LEU A 143 1.52 -6.02 1.35
CA LEU A 143 2.52 -5.17 0.73
C LEU A 143 2.39 -5.31 -0.79
N LEU A 144 2.02 -4.24 -1.47
CA LEU A 144 1.91 -4.20 -2.93
C LEU A 144 3.05 -3.39 -3.50
N LYS A 145 3.70 -3.89 -4.54
CA LYS A 145 4.62 -3.11 -5.36
C LYS A 145 3.81 -2.35 -6.41
N LEU A 146 3.85 -1.02 -6.36
CA LEU A 146 3.12 -0.17 -7.29
C LEU A 146 3.94 0.14 -8.53
N LEU A 147 5.23 0.44 -8.36
CA LEU A 147 6.17 0.71 -9.44
C LEU A 147 7.56 0.14 -9.10
N PRO A 148 8.31 -0.33 -10.11
CA PRO A 148 7.82 -0.71 -11.44
C PRO A 148 6.77 -1.82 -11.35
N VAL A 149 5.85 -1.88 -12.31
CA VAL A 149 4.79 -2.89 -12.30
C VAL A 149 5.40 -4.26 -12.63
N GLU A 150 5.20 -5.23 -11.74
CA GLU A 150 5.59 -6.62 -11.96
C GLU A 150 4.40 -7.40 -12.55
N TYR A 151 4.64 -8.09 -13.63
CA TYR A 151 3.66 -8.97 -14.26
C TYR A 151 3.86 -10.40 -13.76
N ASP A 152 2.91 -10.91 -13.01
CA ASP A 152 2.83 -12.33 -12.70
C ASP A 152 2.25 -13.08 -13.90
N ALA A 153 3.13 -13.73 -14.68
CA ALA A 153 2.73 -14.53 -15.85
C ALA A 153 1.80 -15.69 -15.46
N GLU A 154 1.83 -16.15 -14.22
CA GLU A 154 0.98 -17.24 -13.72
C GLU A 154 -0.46 -16.78 -13.38
N ALA A 155 -0.66 -15.52 -12.99
CA ALA A 155 -2.00 -14.98 -12.73
C ALA A 155 -2.79 -14.68 -14.02
N GLY A 156 -2.10 -14.48 -15.15
CA GLY A 156 -2.69 -14.19 -16.45
C GLY A 156 -3.26 -15.40 -17.21
N ALA A 157 -3.02 -16.62 -16.74
CA ALA A 157 -3.43 -17.85 -17.44
C ALA A 157 -4.93 -18.20 -17.28
N SER A 158 -5.68 -17.46 -16.50
CA SER A 158 -7.11 -17.73 -16.25
C SER A 158 -8.09 -16.80 -16.96
N THR A 159 -7.65 -15.95 -17.87
CA THR A 159 -8.52 -15.11 -18.71
C THR A 159 -8.43 -15.55 -20.18
N GLU A 160 -8.99 -16.71 -20.51
CA GLU A 160 -9.45 -17.02 -21.85
C GLU A 160 -10.54 -15.98 -22.23
N GLY A 161 -10.14 -14.93 -22.90
CA GLY A 161 -11.08 -13.92 -23.41
C GLY A 161 -10.49 -12.53 -23.67
N ALA A 162 -9.26 -12.25 -23.23
CA ALA A 162 -8.59 -10.96 -23.46
C ALA A 162 -7.67 -10.95 -24.70
N ASP A 163 -7.74 -11.95 -25.53
CA ASP A 163 -6.98 -12.06 -26.80
C ASP A 163 -7.60 -11.25 -27.97
N ALA A 164 -8.53 -10.33 -27.67
CA ALA A 164 -8.95 -9.32 -28.62
C ALA A 164 -7.86 -8.27 -28.76
N LEU A 165 -6.89 -8.56 -29.66
CA LEU A 165 -6.14 -7.63 -30.49
C LEU A 165 -6.19 -6.13 -30.04
N MET A 166 -5.60 -5.80 -28.91
CA MET A 166 -5.12 -4.46 -28.68
C MET A 166 -3.71 -4.38 -29.26
N ASN A 167 -3.61 -3.99 -30.51
CA ASN A 167 -2.36 -3.51 -31.10
C ASN A 167 -2.08 -2.15 -30.48
N PHE A 168 -1.06 -2.07 -29.65
CA PHE A 168 -0.56 -0.79 -29.14
C PHE A 168 0.31 -0.16 -30.24
N GLU A 169 -0.11 0.98 -30.75
CA GLU A 169 0.69 1.84 -31.60
C GLU A 169 1.57 2.78 -30.77
N PRO A 170 2.62 3.42 -31.34
CA PRO A 170 3.54 4.29 -30.58
C PRO A 170 2.87 5.47 -29.85
N GLU A 171 1.66 5.85 -30.24
CA GLU A 171 0.83 6.86 -29.54
C GLU A 171 0.37 6.41 -28.13
N ASP A 172 0.50 5.12 -27.83
CA ASP A 172 0.05 4.53 -26.56
C ASP A 172 0.99 4.85 -25.39
N VAL A 173 2.23 5.28 -25.64
CA VAL A 173 3.17 5.67 -24.57
C VAL A 173 2.68 6.95 -23.88
N GLU A 174 2.15 7.93 -24.63
CA GLU A 174 1.55 9.14 -24.07
C GLU A 174 0.28 8.81 -23.29
N ALA A 175 -0.50 7.83 -23.74
CA ALA A 175 -1.68 7.35 -23.02
C ALA A 175 -1.32 6.69 -21.68
N LEU A 176 -0.23 5.93 -21.62
CA LEU A 176 0.26 5.30 -20.38
C LEU A 176 0.69 6.35 -19.34
N ASP A 177 1.32 7.44 -19.77
CA ASP A 177 1.71 8.55 -18.89
C ASP A 177 0.52 9.22 -18.20
N MET A 178 -0.62 9.26 -18.88
CA MET A 178 -1.87 9.77 -18.31
C MET A 178 -2.58 8.74 -17.41
N ILE A 179 -2.41 7.45 -17.68
CA ILE A 179 -3.09 6.38 -16.96
C ILE A 179 -2.38 6.05 -15.65
N ILE A 180 -1.05 6.01 -15.61
CA ILE A 180 -0.27 5.63 -14.44
C ILE A 180 -0.61 6.47 -13.19
N PRO A 181 -0.67 7.81 -13.24
CA PRO A 181 -1.04 8.60 -12.06
C PRO A 181 -2.44 8.29 -11.54
N LYS A 182 -3.40 8.10 -12.43
CA LYS A 182 -4.78 7.73 -12.08
C LYS A 182 -4.86 6.34 -11.48
N TYR A 183 -4.12 5.40 -12.05
CA TYR A 183 -4.01 4.04 -11.54
C TYR A 183 -3.44 4.02 -10.12
N ILE A 184 -2.29 4.65 -9.88
CA ILE A 184 -1.65 4.73 -8.55
C ILE A 184 -2.58 5.42 -7.55
N SER A 185 -3.21 6.54 -7.91
CA SER A 185 -4.17 7.24 -7.05
C SER A 185 -5.37 6.37 -6.67
N SER A 186 -5.89 5.59 -7.62
CA SER A 186 -7.01 4.68 -7.37
C SER A 186 -6.63 3.52 -6.47
N LEU A 187 -5.41 2.98 -6.60
CA LEU A 187 -4.90 1.94 -5.71
C LEU A 187 -4.71 2.47 -4.27
N ILE A 188 -4.13 3.64 -4.12
CA ILE A 188 -3.95 4.28 -2.81
C ILE A 188 -5.32 4.56 -2.17
N TYR A 189 -6.28 5.11 -2.91
CA TYR A 189 -7.63 5.38 -2.42
C TYR A 189 -8.36 4.11 -2.00
N GLY A 190 -8.31 3.06 -2.83
CA GLY A 190 -8.89 1.76 -2.50
C GLY A 190 -8.30 1.17 -1.23
N ALA A 191 -6.98 1.24 -1.07
CA ALA A 191 -6.29 0.78 0.12
C ALA A 191 -6.64 1.61 1.38
N LEU A 192 -6.85 2.93 1.25
CA LEU A 192 -7.33 3.78 2.34
C LEU A 192 -8.70 3.35 2.83
N MET A 193 -9.64 3.08 1.92
CA MET A 193 -10.98 2.62 2.25
C MET A 193 -10.98 1.26 2.94
N GLU A 194 -10.17 0.32 2.45
CA GLU A 194 -10.03 -0.99 3.05
C GLU A 194 -9.34 -0.93 4.42
N ALA A 195 -8.32 -0.10 4.56
CA ALA A 195 -7.60 0.11 5.81
C ALA A 195 -8.51 0.70 6.89
N ALA A 196 -9.33 1.71 6.56
CA ALA A 196 -10.30 2.30 7.48
C ALA A 196 -11.34 1.28 7.96
N ALA A 197 -11.87 0.45 7.05
CA ALA A 197 -12.79 -0.62 7.40
C ALA A 197 -12.12 -1.68 8.30
N SER A 198 -10.88 -2.06 7.98
CA SER A 198 -10.11 -3.03 8.75
C SER A 198 -9.74 -2.52 10.14
N GLU A 199 -9.38 -1.25 10.27
CA GLU A 199 -9.10 -0.59 11.55
C GLU A 199 -10.31 -0.65 12.48
N ASN A 200 -11.49 -0.30 11.97
CA ASN A 200 -12.72 -0.33 12.74
C ASN A 200 -13.08 -1.75 13.19
N GLY A 201 -12.94 -2.73 12.30
CA GLY A 201 -13.15 -4.15 12.64
C GLY A 201 -12.17 -4.66 13.70
N ALA A 202 -10.88 -4.36 13.54
CA ALA A 202 -9.84 -4.76 14.50
C ALA A 202 -10.04 -4.11 15.88
N ARG A 203 -10.47 -2.85 15.92
CA ARG A 203 -10.78 -2.16 17.19
C ARG A 203 -12.00 -2.78 17.87
N MET A 204 -13.06 -3.08 17.13
CA MET A 204 -14.25 -3.75 17.66
C MET A 204 -13.87 -5.09 18.29
N GLN A 205 -13.11 -5.92 17.59
CA GLN A 205 -12.65 -7.21 18.13
C GLN A 205 -11.78 -7.08 19.39
N ALA A 206 -10.87 -6.10 19.40
CA ALA A 206 -10.01 -5.85 20.54
C ALA A 206 -10.82 -5.43 21.78
N MET A 207 -11.84 -4.60 21.59
CA MET A 207 -12.74 -4.17 22.67
C MET A 207 -13.65 -5.30 23.16
N ASP A 208 -14.21 -6.12 22.27
CA ASP A 208 -15.01 -7.28 22.63
C ASP A 208 -14.18 -8.30 23.43
N SER A 209 -12.94 -8.55 23.01
CA SER A 209 -12.03 -9.42 23.74
C SER A 209 -11.68 -8.87 25.13
N ALA A 210 -11.42 -7.57 25.23
CA ALA A 210 -11.14 -6.93 26.52
C ALA A 210 -12.36 -7.01 27.47
N THR A 211 -13.57 -6.78 26.96
CA THR A 211 -14.81 -6.87 27.74
C THR A 211 -15.07 -8.30 28.20
N SER A 212 -14.86 -9.30 27.34
CA SER A 212 -15.01 -10.71 27.68
C SER A 212 -14.02 -11.15 28.77
N ASN A 213 -12.75 -10.70 28.64
CA ASN A 213 -11.72 -10.98 29.65
C ASN A 213 -12.06 -10.34 30.99
N ALA A 214 -12.50 -9.08 31.00
CA ALA A 214 -12.91 -8.39 32.24
C ALA A 214 -14.07 -9.11 32.96
N ARG A 215 -15.12 -9.55 32.20
CA ARG A 215 -16.23 -10.33 32.76
C ARG A 215 -15.78 -11.68 33.31
N SER A 216 -14.82 -12.31 32.67
CA SER A 216 -14.27 -13.60 33.12
C SER A 216 -13.50 -13.44 34.42
N GLU A 217 -12.70 -12.38 34.55
CA GLU A 217 -11.94 -12.06 35.75
C GLU A 217 -12.86 -11.67 36.91
N GLU A 218 -13.88 -10.85 36.66
CA GLU A 218 -14.91 -10.50 37.66
C GLU A 218 -15.63 -11.72 38.23
N ARG A 219 -16.00 -12.71 37.36
CA ARG A 219 -16.58 -13.97 37.78
C ARG A 219 -15.63 -14.84 38.62
N ARG A 220 -14.34 -14.73 38.40
CA ARG A 220 -13.31 -15.45 39.10
C ARG A 220 -13.11 -14.89 40.50
N VAL A 221 -13.02 -13.57 40.63
CA VAL A 221 -12.89 -12.86 41.91
C VAL A 221 -14.14 -12.96 42.75
N GLY A 222 -15.33 -12.96 42.14
CA GLY A 222 -16.60 -13.09 42.87
C GLY A 222 -16.96 -14.52 43.36
N LYS A 223 -16.05 -15.48 43.12
CA LYS A 223 -16.19 -16.89 43.61
C LYS A 223 -15.23 -17.24 44.74
N GLU A 224 -14.33 -16.32 45.11
CA GLU A 224 -13.53 -16.37 46.33
C GLU A 224 -14.25 -15.64 47.49
#